data_32a34c846c9f6451b5da6532fc9c6ecc
#
_entry.id   32a34c846c9f6451b5da6532fc9c6ecc
#
_cell.length_a   1.000
_cell.length_b   1.000
_cell.length_c   1.000
_cell.angle_alpha   90.00
_cell.angle_beta   90.00
_cell.angle_gamma   90.00
#
_symmetry.space_group_name_H-M   'P 1'
#
loop_
_entity.id
_entity.type
_entity.pdbx_description
1 polymer ?
#
loop_
_entity_poly.entity_id
_entity_poly.type
_entity_poly.pdbx_seq_one_letter_code
_entity_poly.pdbx_strand_id
1 'polypeptide(L)'
;GLFGGCMVLGYLTYEVFHACEHLPPNNPLTRLPWIRQMRHLHELHHRRERMQERNFNIVFPLMDYLFGTLYWEPQPTPLRYSRSPMTRMQHQIEIPRSAAATLAYAASPRCWPQWHPSSLNVLGDDGPLFAGQGFEEDIHAGGRSGHLSWQVREYLPGHRWRATARGDHGLELLLTYECSAEGSGTRFVRTLDYRFDGLGMRIANHLLLKRRIERESATSMLALRDKATQYI
;
A
#
# COMPACT_ATOMS: atom_id res chain seq x y z
N GLY A 1 -15.41 -52.80 8.94
CA GLY A 1 -15.46 -52.79 7.49
C GLY A 1 -15.00 -51.45 6.90
N LEU A 2 -14.91 -51.35 5.59
CA LEU A 2 -14.43 -50.17 4.82
C LEU A 2 -15.11 -48.86 5.24
N PHE A 3 -16.44 -48.91 5.43
CA PHE A 3 -17.22 -47.75 5.87
C PHE A 3 -16.74 -47.19 7.22
N GLY A 4 -16.55 -48.03 8.22
CA GLY A 4 -16.05 -47.60 9.53
C GLY A 4 -14.64 -47.02 9.45
N GLY A 5 -13.77 -47.59 8.60
CA GLY A 5 -12.44 -47.04 8.34
C GLY A 5 -12.46 -45.65 7.71
N CYS A 6 -13.32 -45.44 6.73
CA CYS A 6 -13.49 -44.12 6.09
C CYS A 6 -14.02 -43.06 7.08
N MET A 7 -14.96 -43.40 7.94
CA MET A 7 -15.50 -42.51 8.96
C MET A 7 -14.41 -42.09 9.98
N VAL A 8 -13.63 -43.07 10.47
CA VAL A 8 -12.53 -42.77 11.39
C VAL A 8 -11.47 -41.91 10.74
N LEU A 9 -11.07 -42.20 9.51
CA LEU A 9 -10.09 -41.43 8.79
C LEU A 9 -10.60 -39.99 8.54
N GLY A 10 -11.87 -39.85 8.15
CA GLY A 10 -12.48 -38.54 7.98
C GLY A 10 -12.50 -37.72 9.26
N TYR A 11 -12.86 -38.34 10.39
CA TYR A 11 -12.84 -37.66 11.67
C TYR A 11 -11.43 -37.25 12.10
N LEU A 12 -10.45 -38.15 11.97
CA LEU A 12 -9.05 -37.83 12.30
C LEU A 12 -8.51 -36.70 11.42
N THR A 13 -8.86 -36.70 10.14
CA THR A 13 -8.49 -35.59 9.21
C THR A 13 -9.08 -34.29 9.69
N TYR A 14 -10.36 -34.26 10.04
CA TYR A 14 -11.04 -33.09 10.59
C TYR A 14 -10.33 -32.57 11.84
N GLU A 15 -10.06 -33.42 12.83
CA GLU A 15 -9.41 -33.04 14.09
C GLU A 15 -8.00 -32.45 13.85
N VAL A 16 -7.21 -33.07 12.97
CA VAL A 16 -5.87 -32.56 12.64
C VAL A 16 -5.92 -31.17 12.00
N PHE A 17 -6.81 -30.95 11.02
CA PHE A 17 -6.95 -29.65 10.39
C PHE A 17 -7.48 -28.59 11.36
N HIS A 18 -8.49 -28.93 12.15
CA HIS A 18 -9.03 -28.04 13.16
C HIS A 18 -7.97 -27.62 14.20
N ALA A 19 -7.17 -28.60 14.68
CA ALA A 19 -6.05 -28.30 15.57
C ALA A 19 -5.01 -27.36 14.89
N CYS A 20 -4.72 -27.55 13.61
CA CYS A 20 -3.81 -26.69 12.85
C CYS A 20 -4.31 -25.25 12.74
N GLU A 21 -5.62 -25.04 12.69
CA GLU A 21 -6.24 -23.72 12.61
C GLU A 21 -6.12 -22.93 13.91
N HIS A 22 -6.00 -23.60 15.04
CA HIS A 22 -5.80 -23.00 16.36
C HIS A 22 -4.33 -22.88 16.80
N LEU A 23 -3.37 -23.31 15.99
CA LEU A 23 -1.95 -23.19 16.32
C LEU A 23 -1.50 -21.72 16.48
N PRO A 24 -0.51 -21.44 17.35
CA PRO A 24 0.06 -20.11 17.48
C PRO A 24 0.60 -19.57 16.14
N PRO A 25 0.54 -18.26 15.87
CA PRO A 25 0.97 -17.67 14.59
C PRO A 25 2.42 -17.91 14.20
N ASN A 26 3.30 -18.18 15.18
CA ASN A 26 4.72 -18.46 14.99
C ASN A 26 5.02 -19.94 14.68
N ASN A 27 4.02 -20.83 14.74
CA ASN A 27 4.21 -22.24 14.37
C ASN A 27 4.51 -22.36 12.86
N PRO A 28 5.51 -23.18 12.44
CA PRO A 28 5.87 -23.31 11.02
C PRO A 28 4.74 -23.86 10.14
N LEU A 29 3.84 -24.69 10.67
CA LEU A 29 2.68 -25.22 9.93
C LEU A 29 1.71 -24.14 9.50
N THR A 30 1.57 -23.05 10.28
CA THR A 30 0.68 -21.93 9.94
C THR A 30 1.16 -21.14 8.73
N ARG A 31 2.40 -21.37 8.27
CA ARG A 31 2.97 -20.75 7.06
C ARG A 31 2.58 -21.47 5.77
N LEU A 32 2.07 -22.70 5.88
CA LEU A 32 1.59 -23.46 4.71
C LEU A 32 0.39 -22.72 4.10
N PRO A 33 0.38 -22.47 2.76
CA PRO A 33 -0.66 -21.66 2.11
C PRO A 33 -2.07 -22.16 2.40
N TRP A 34 -2.29 -23.48 2.38
CA TRP A 34 -3.58 -24.08 2.66
C TRP A 34 -4.01 -23.88 4.12
N ILE A 35 -3.17 -24.19 5.08
CA ILE A 35 -3.47 -24.00 6.52
C ILE A 35 -3.76 -22.55 6.83
N ARG A 36 -2.97 -21.62 6.28
CA ARG A 36 -3.21 -20.19 6.45
C ARG A 36 -4.57 -19.76 5.92
N GLN A 37 -4.96 -20.30 4.76
CA GLN A 37 -6.25 -19.98 4.14
C GLN A 37 -7.42 -20.52 4.97
N MET A 38 -7.34 -21.77 5.41
CA MET A 38 -8.38 -22.39 6.22
C MET A 38 -8.51 -21.71 7.58
N ARG A 39 -7.41 -21.36 8.24
CA ARG A 39 -7.43 -20.53 9.46
C ARG A 39 -8.20 -19.23 9.26
N HIS A 40 -7.97 -18.53 8.16
CA HIS A 40 -8.66 -17.29 7.88
C HIS A 40 -10.17 -17.48 7.74
N LEU A 41 -10.60 -18.49 7.00
CA LEU A 41 -12.04 -18.83 6.88
C LEU A 41 -12.64 -19.21 8.23
N HIS A 42 -11.90 -19.94 9.05
CA HIS A 42 -12.31 -20.34 10.38
C HIS A 42 -12.40 -19.14 11.36
N GLU A 43 -11.45 -18.23 11.31
CA GLU A 43 -11.50 -16.96 12.06
C GLU A 43 -12.72 -16.10 11.67
N LEU A 44 -13.06 -16.08 10.37
CA LEU A 44 -14.28 -15.41 9.88
C LEU A 44 -15.56 -16.09 10.38
N HIS A 45 -15.57 -17.41 10.46
CA HIS A 45 -16.68 -18.18 11.03
C HIS A 45 -16.90 -17.83 12.51
N HIS A 46 -15.83 -17.69 13.31
CA HIS A 46 -15.93 -17.32 14.73
C HIS A 46 -16.40 -15.89 15.01
N ARG A 47 -16.57 -15.04 14.01
CA ARG A 47 -17.18 -13.72 14.20
C ARG A 47 -18.68 -13.89 14.48
N ARG A 48 -19.17 -13.30 15.58
CA ARG A 48 -20.56 -13.46 16.05
C ARG A 48 -21.63 -13.26 14.98
N GLU A 49 -21.39 -12.33 14.06
CA GLU A 49 -22.31 -11.97 12.97
C GLU A 49 -22.36 -13.01 11.86
N ARG A 50 -21.43 -13.98 11.83
CA ARG A 50 -21.25 -14.94 10.72
C ARG A 50 -21.23 -16.40 11.14
N MET A 51 -21.08 -16.67 12.42
CA MET A 51 -20.93 -18.02 12.96
C MET A 51 -22.08 -18.97 12.60
N GLN A 52 -23.29 -18.45 12.42
CA GLN A 52 -24.48 -19.23 12.10
C GLN A 52 -24.82 -19.27 10.59
N GLU A 53 -24.09 -18.53 9.75
CA GLU A 53 -24.48 -18.34 8.35
C GLU A 53 -23.38 -18.64 7.35
N ARG A 54 -22.10 -18.66 7.75
CA ARG A 54 -20.96 -18.69 6.82
C ARG A 54 -19.83 -19.61 7.26
N ASN A 55 -19.10 -20.16 6.27
CA ASN A 55 -17.83 -20.87 6.42
C ASN A 55 -17.89 -22.06 7.40
N PHE A 56 -18.82 -22.96 7.21
CA PHE A 56 -19.02 -24.13 8.09
C PHE A 56 -17.98 -25.24 7.90
N ASN A 57 -17.32 -25.28 6.74
CA ASN A 57 -16.34 -26.32 6.42
C ASN A 57 -14.92 -25.94 6.84
N ILE A 58 -14.36 -26.71 7.75
CA ILE A 58 -13.04 -26.51 8.35
C ILE A 58 -11.91 -27.07 7.45
N VAL A 59 -12.15 -28.19 6.77
CA VAL A 59 -11.09 -28.90 6.02
C VAL A 59 -11.03 -28.46 4.56
N PHE A 60 -12.18 -28.31 3.92
CA PHE A 60 -12.27 -27.96 2.51
C PHE A 60 -13.56 -27.19 2.22
N PRO A 61 -13.50 -25.95 1.73
CA PRO A 61 -14.66 -25.07 1.63
C PRO A 61 -15.58 -25.39 0.44
N LEU A 62 -15.52 -26.61 -0.14
CA LEU A 62 -16.31 -27.00 -1.29
C LEU A 62 -17.81 -26.95 -1.00
N MET A 63 -18.22 -27.43 0.16
CA MET A 63 -19.64 -27.42 0.53
C MET A 63 -20.13 -25.99 0.77
N ASP A 64 -19.31 -25.15 1.41
CA ASP A 64 -19.66 -23.75 1.56
C ASP A 64 -19.79 -23.04 0.22
N TYR A 65 -18.95 -23.39 -0.76
CA TYR A 65 -19.08 -22.89 -2.13
C TYR A 65 -20.37 -23.37 -2.79
N LEU A 66 -20.67 -24.67 -2.70
CA LEU A 66 -21.86 -25.26 -3.33
C LEU A 66 -23.17 -24.76 -2.72
N PHE A 67 -23.20 -24.52 -1.40
CA PHE A 67 -24.38 -24.03 -0.69
C PHE A 67 -24.46 -22.50 -0.61
N GLY A 68 -23.49 -21.77 -1.18
CA GLY A 68 -23.46 -20.31 -1.15
C GLY A 68 -23.18 -19.72 0.23
N THR A 69 -22.63 -20.52 1.15
CA THR A 69 -22.25 -20.10 2.50
C THR A 69 -20.77 -19.69 2.61
N LEU A 70 -19.98 -19.89 1.55
CA LEU A 70 -18.60 -19.45 1.51
C LEU A 70 -18.56 -17.92 1.53
N TYR A 71 -17.97 -17.37 2.57
CA TYR A 71 -17.63 -15.97 2.68
C TYR A 71 -16.12 -15.80 2.56
N TRP A 72 -15.71 -15.25 1.45
CA TRP A 72 -14.31 -14.96 1.15
C TRP A 72 -14.05 -13.47 1.37
N GLU A 73 -13.49 -13.14 2.52
CA GLU A 73 -12.93 -11.81 2.73
C GLU A 73 -11.50 -11.84 2.20
N PRO A 74 -11.14 -11.03 1.18
CA PRO A 74 -9.74 -10.95 0.77
C PRO A 74 -8.94 -10.62 2.02
N GLN A 75 -8.00 -11.48 2.39
CA GLN A 75 -7.10 -11.17 3.49
C GLN A 75 -6.53 -9.79 3.19
N PRO A 76 -6.53 -8.84 4.15
CA PRO A 76 -5.62 -7.73 4.06
C PRO A 76 -4.27 -8.39 3.84
N THR A 77 -3.75 -8.30 2.62
CA THR A 77 -2.50 -8.96 2.25
C THR A 77 -1.53 -8.60 3.36
N PRO A 78 -1.05 -9.56 4.20
CA PRO A 78 -0.05 -9.21 5.19
C PRO A 78 0.98 -8.48 4.37
N LEU A 79 1.37 -7.28 4.80
CA LEU A 79 2.43 -6.54 4.15
C LEU A 79 3.55 -7.57 3.98
N ARG A 80 3.55 -8.27 2.83
CA ARG A 80 4.72 -9.01 2.43
C ARG A 80 5.74 -7.91 2.33
N TYR A 81 6.49 -7.74 3.37
CA TYR A 81 7.72 -7.00 3.30
C TYR A 81 8.53 -7.77 2.26
N SER A 82 8.25 -7.45 0.99
CA SER A 82 9.01 -7.98 -0.11
C SER A 82 10.44 -7.62 0.23
N ARG A 83 11.30 -8.62 0.40
CA ARG A 83 12.72 -8.43 0.68
C ARG A 83 13.45 -7.76 -0.49
N SER A 84 12.72 -7.35 -1.52
CA SER A 84 13.27 -6.60 -2.64
C SER A 84 13.64 -5.19 -2.17
N PRO A 85 14.85 -4.75 -2.41
CA PRO A 85 15.27 -3.39 -2.06
C PRO A 85 14.38 -2.38 -2.77
N MET A 86 13.94 -1.35 -2.03
CA MET A 86 13.24 -0.22 -2.64
C MET A 86 14.25 0.61 -3.44
N THR A 87 13.80 1.12 -4.56
CA THR A 87 14.55 2.13 -5.31
C THR A 87 14.28 3.48 -4.64
N ARG A 88 15.35 4.14 -4.20
CA ARG A 88 15.28 5.46 -3.57
C ARG A 88 15.70 6.54 -4.54
N MET A 89 14.91 7.61 -4.56
CA MET A 89 15.20 8.88 -5.24
C MET A 89 15.03 10.02 -4.24
N GLN A 90 16.00 10.93 -4.19
CA GLN A 90 15.95 12.09 -3.30
C GLN A 90 16.34 13.35 -4.07
N HIS A 91 15.53 14.39 -3.93
CA HIS A 91 15.77 15.70 -4.50
C HIS A 91 15.58 16.76 -3.43
N GLN A 92 16.36 17.82 -3.52
CA GLN A 92 16.25 18.96 -2.60
C GLN A 92 16.22 20.26 -3.39
N ILE A 93 15.53 21.25 -2.84
CA ILE A 93 15.46 22.60 -3.41
C ILE A 93 15.21 23.62 -2.30
N GLU A 94 15.72 24.82 -2.49
CA GLU A 94 15.41 25.96 -1.63
C GLU A 94 14.17 26.69 -2.18
N ILE A 95 13.24 26.98 -1.27
CA ILE A 95 11.97 27.68 -1.60
C ILE A 95 11.92 28.93 -0.72
N PRO A 96 11.76 30.15 -1.31
CA PRO A 96 11.75 31.40 -0.57
C PRO A 96 10.42 31.63 0.15
N ARG A 97 10.05 30.70 1.01
CA ARG A 97 8.83 30.68 1.82
C ARG A 97 9.08 29.99 3.16
N SER A 98 8.20 30.22 4.14
CA SER A 98 8.28 29.53 5.43
C SER A 98 8.05 28.01 5.27
N ALA A 99 8.68 27.23 6.13
CA ALA A 99 8.59 25.78 6.13
C ALA A 99 7.13 25.29 6.29
N ALA A 100 6.35 25.98 7.12
CA ALA A 100 4.93 25.62 7.31
C ALA A 100 4.12 25.85 6.02
N ALA A 101 4.27 26.98 5.35
CA ALA A 101 3.55 27.28 4.11
C ALA A 101 4.00 26.38 2.94
N THR A 102 5.31 26.13 2.83
CA THR A 102 5.88 25.23 1.83
C THR A 102 5.34 23.81 1.98
N LEU A 103 5.40 23.27 3.20
CA LEU A 103 4.93 21.91 3.45
C LEU A 103 3.41 21.80 3.30
N ALA A 104 2.64 22.80 3.74
CA ALA A 104 1.18 22.80 3.58
C ALA A 104 0.79 22.71 2.10
N TYR A 105 1.45 23.48 1.22
CA TYR A 105 1.21 23.43 -0.22
C TYR A 105 1.60 22.06 -0.81
N ALA A 106 2.79 21.55 -0.49
CA ALA A 106 3.25 20.26 -0.99
C ALA A 106 2.41 19.08 -0.46
N ALA A 107 1.90 19.18 0.78
CA ALA A 107 1.03 18.19 1.42
C ALA A 107 -0.44 18.29 0.99
N SER A 108 -0.77 19.16 0.03
CA SER A 108 -2.09 19.32 -0.56
C SER A 108 -2.16 18.61 -1.92
N PRO A 109 -2.57 17.32 -1.99
CA PRO A 109 -2.44 16.52 -3.21
C PRO A 109 -3.23 17.08 -4.39
N ARG A 110 -4.36 17.76 -4.17
CA ARG A 110 -5.12 18.41 -5.24
C ARG A 110 -4.34 19.51 -5.96
N CYS A 111 -3.26 20.02 -5.37
CA CYS A 111 -2.36 20.95 -6.02
C CYS A 111 -1.27 20.27 -6.85
N TRP A 112 -1.09 18.95 -6.73
CA TRP A 112 -0.01 18.23 -7.40
C TRP A 112 -0.02 18.36 -8.93
N PRO A 113 -1.15 18.28 -9.65
CA PRO A 113 -1.17 18.48 -11.08
C PRO A 113 -0.63 19.85 -11.55
N GLN A 114 -0.56 20.84 -10.65
CA GLN A 114 -0.04 22.18 -10.97
C GLN A 114 1.49 22.22 -11.03
N TRP A 115 2.19 21.31 -10.35
CA TRP A 115 3.63 21.33 -10.24
C TRP A 115 4.32 19.97 -10.46
N HIS A 116 3.59 18.87 -10.38
CA HIS A 116 4.12 17.54 -10.61
C HIS A 116 3.66 17.02 -11.99
N PRO A 117 4.54 17.01 -13.02
CA PRO A 117 4.13 16.67 -14.39
C PRO A 117 3.54 15.27 -14.55
N SER A 118 3.89 14.35 -13.64
CA SER A 118 3.37 12.97 -13.68
C SER A 118 2.00 12.84 -13.01
N SER A 119 1.54 13.83 -12.25
CA SER A 119 0.21 13.84 -11.61
C SER A 119 -0.81 14.44 -12.57
N LEU A 120 -1.80 13.65 -12.97
CA LEU A 120 -2.81 14.10 -13.93
C LEU A 120 -4.07 14.59 -13.25
N ASN A 121 -4.56 13.83 -12.29
CA ASN A 121 -5.79 14.10 -11.56
C ASN A 121 -5.69 13.56 -10.15
N VAL A 122 -6.27 14.28 -9.19
CA VAL A 122 -6.32 13.85 -7.78
C VAL A 122 -7.73 13.99 -7.25
N LEU A 123 -8.24 12.90 -6.66
CA LEU A 123 -9.54 12.84 -6.00
C LEU A 123 -9.29 12.71 -4.49
N GLY A 124 -9.68 13.71 -3.72
CA GLY A 124 -9.49 13.78 -2.27
C GLY A 124 -9.92 15.13 -1.72
N ASP A 125 -9.73 15.33 -0.44
CA ASP A 125 -10.06 16.58 0.25
C ASP A 125 -9.16 17.74 -0.19
N ASP A 126 -9.64 18.95 -0.05
CA ASP A 126 -8.88 20.18 -0.30
C ASP A 126 -7.91 20.48 0.85
N GLY A 127 -6.76 21.08 0.50
CA GLY A 127 -5.75 21.49 1.48
C GLY A 127 -4.79 20.35 1.88
N PRO A 128 -3.98 20.59 2.91
CA PRO A 128 -3.01 19.62 3.39
C PRO A 128 -3.70 18.45 4.07
N LEU A 129 -3.37 17.22 3.66
CA LEU A 129 -3.95 16.01 4.23
C LEU A 129 -3.18 15.52 5.46
N PHE A 130 -3.94 15.05 6.46
CA PHE A 130 -3.45 14.59 7.75
C PHE A 130 -3.32 13.06 7.82
N ALA A 131 -2.61 12.58 8.84
CA ALA A 131 -2.46 11.15 9.08
C ALA A 131 -3.83 10.43 9.17
N GLY A 132 -3.95 9.32 8.44
CA GLY A 132 -5.18 8.53 8.34
C GLY A 132 -6.08 8.91 7.16
N GLN A 133 -5.91 10.08 6.53
CA GLN A 133 -6.67 10.45 5.33
C GLN A 133 -6.09 9.76 4.10
N GLY A 134 -6.96 9.44 3.14
CA GLY A 134 -6.61 8.83 1.86
C GLY A 134 -7.02 9.69 0.68
N PHE A 135 -6.43 9.43 -0.48
CA PHE A 135 -6.80 10.04 -1.75
C PHE A 135 -6.38 9.16 -2.92
N GLU A 136 -6.99 9.40 -4.07
CA GLU A 136 -6.69 8.67 -5.30
C GLU A 136 -6.02 9.60 -6.31
N GLU A 137 -5.07 9.07 -7.09
CA GLU A 137 -4.31 9.83 -8.07
C GLU A 137 -4.17 9.07 -9.38
N ASP A 138 -4.51 9.71 -10.48
CA ASP A 138 -4.18 9.24 -11.82
C ASP A 138 -2.84 9.83 -12.23
N ILE A 139 -1.93 8.97 -12.66
CA ILE A 139 -0.56 9.36 -13.02
C ILE A 139 -0.20 9.00 -14.45
N HIS A 140 0.76 9.74 -15.00
CA HIS A 140 1.50 9.34 -16.19
C HIS A 140 3.00 9.48 -15.91
N ALA A 141 3.62 8.41 -15.45
CA ALA A 141 5.01 8.38 -15.05
C ALA A 141 5.82 7.35 -15.85
N GLY A 142 7.04 7.69 -16.22
CA GLY A 142 7.89 6.79 -17.01
C GLY A 142 7.32 6.42 -18.39
N GLY A 143 6.34 7.19 -18.92
CA GLY A 143 5.63 6.92 -20.17
C GLY A 143 4.48 5.93 -20.05
N ARG A 144 3.98 5.69 -18.87
CA ARG A 144 2.85 4.79 -18.59
C ARG A 144 1.83 5.49 -17.71
N SER A 145 0.57 5.34 -18.06
CA SER A 145 -0.54 5.73 -17.18
C SER A 145 -0.76 4.67 -16.11
N GLY A 146 -1.18 5.10 -14.94
CA GLY A 146 -1.49 4.23 -13.80
C GLY A 146 -2.37 4.97 -12.80
N HIS A 147 -2.90 4.21 -11.87
CA HIS A 147 -3.71 4.70 -10.77
C HIS A 147 -3.05 4.37 -9.44
N LEU A 148 -3.06 5.31 -8.50
CA LEU A 148 -2.46 5.20 -7.18
C LEU A 148 -3.51 5.48 -6.10
N SER A 149 -3.63 4.55 -5.16
CA SER A 149 -4.39 4.75 -3.93
C SER A 149 -3.42 5.11 -2.81
N TRP A 150 -3.57 6.30 -2.26
CA TRP A 150 -2.71 6.90 -1.27
C TRP A 150 -3.30 6.86 0.13
N GLN A 151 -2.42 6.75 1.13
CA GLN A 151 -2.76 6.94 2.53
C GLN A 151 -1.68 7.75 3.25
N VAL A 152 -2.08 8.86 3.85
CA VAL A 152 -1.19 9.70 4.66
C VAL A 152 -0.87 8.99 5.96
N ARG A 153 0.40 8.93 6.30
CA ARG A 153 0.93 8.27 7.50
C ARG A 153 1.34 9.23 8.58
N GLU A 154 1.77 10.41 8.17
CA GLU A 154 2.28 11.42 9.11
C GLU A 154 2.15 12.81 8.51
N TYR A 155 1.81 13.79 9.33
CA TYR A 155 1.91 15.21 9.04
C TYR A 155 2.33 15.98 10.30
N LEU A 156 3.54 16.51 10.26
CA LEU A 156 4.10 17.41 11.25
C LEU A 156 4.27 18.77 10.57
N PRO A 157 3.36 19.74 10.81
CA PRO A 157 3.36 21.04 10.12
C PRO A 157 4.72 21.73 10.16
N GLY A 158 5.19 22.17 8.99
CA GLY A 158 6.49 22.81 8.85
C GLY A 158 7.73 21.91 8.93
N HIS A 159 7.57 20.62 9.22
CA HIS A 159 8.68 19.69 9.38
C HIS A 159 8.63 18.50 8.43
N ARG A 160 7.55 17.71 8.45
CA ARG A 160 7.50 16.46 7.68
C ARG A 160 6.09 16.05 7.31
N TRP A 161 5.96 15.51 6.10
CA TRP A 161 4.76 14.80 5.64
C TRP A 161 5.17 13.48 5.00
N ARG A 162 4.42 12.42 5.26
CA ARG A 162 4.67 11.08 4.72
C ARG A 162 3.38 10.42 4.27
N ALA A 163 3.41 9.80 3.09
CA ALA A 163 2.31 8.98 2.60
C ALA A 163 2.82 7.72 1.92
N THR A 164 1.98 6.69 1.94
CA THR A 164 2.22 5.44 1.19
C THR A 164 1.19 5.33 0.09
N ALA A 165 1.59 4.78 -1.07
CA ALA A 165 0.65 4.46 -2.12
C ALA A 165 0.79 3.02 -2.60
N ARG A 166 -0.29 2.53 -3.18
CA ARG A 166 -0.33 1.29 -3.96
C ARG A 166 -0.85 1.60 -5.35
N GLY A 167 -0.26 0.96 -6.33
CA GLY A 167 -0.66 1.09 -7.71
C GLY A 167 -0.72 -0.25 -8.43
N ASP A 168 -0.96 -0.19 -9.72
CA ASP A 168 -1.02 -1.35 -10.60
C ASP A 168 0.28 -2.16 -10.58
N HIS A 169 0.18 -3.43 -10.93
CA HIS A 169 1.32 -4.36 -11.03
C HIS A 169 2.15 -4.49 -9.74
N GLY A 170 1.53 -4.32 -8.57
CA GLY A 170 2.20 -4.42 -7.27
C GLY A 170 3.19 -3.28 -7.01
N LEU A 171 2.95 -2.11 -7.60
CA LEU A 171 3.71 -0.90 -7.29
C LEU A 171 3.40 -0.46 -5.85
N GLU A 172 4.44 -0.31 -5.05
CA GLU A 172 4.37 0.28 -3.72
C GLU A 172 5.29 1.49 -3.66
N LEU A 173 4.79 2.57 -3.05
CA LEU A 173 5.52 3.82 -2.87
C LEU A 173 5.49 4.27 -1.41
N LEU A 174 6.56 4.91 -0.99
CA LEU A 174 6.64 5.73 0.21
C LEU A 174 7.18 7.09 -0.21
N LEU A 175 6.38 8.12 -0.04
CA LEU A 175 6.74 9.50 -0.32
C LEU A 175 6.94 10.23 1.01
N THR A 176 8.07 10.94 1.11
CA THR A 176 8.40 11.76 2.28
C THR A 176 8.78 13.16 1.81
N TYR A 177 8.18 14.15 2.41
CA TYR A 177 8.56 15.56 2.31
C TYR A 177 9.13 16.01 3.65
N GLU A 178 10.26 16.67 3.63
CA GLU A 178 10.90 17.25 4.82
C GLU A 178 11.24 18.70 4.57
N CYS A 179 10.96 19.54 5.54
CA CYS A 179 11.24 20.97 5.52
C CYS A 179 12.15 21.35 6.68
N SER A 180 13.14 22.15 6.42
CA SER A 180 13.95 22.81 7.43
C SER A 180 14.14 24.29 7.06
N ALA A 181 14.10 25.17 8.06
CA ALA A 181 14.37 26.59 7.83
C ALA A 181 15.80 26.77 7.36
N GLU A 182 16.00 27.59 6.30
CA GLU A 182 17.31 27.91 5.76
C GLU A 182 17.32 29.38 5.33
N GLY A 183 18.05 30.21 6.07
CA GLY A 183 18.03 31.67 5.88
C GLY A 183 16.63 32.26 6.01
N SER A 184 16.16 32.98 4.98
CA SER A 184 14.80 33.53 4.88
C SER A 184 13.79 32.57 4.23
N GLY A 185 14.23 31.39 3.82
CA GLY A 185 13.43 30.39 3.10
C GLY A 185 13.42 29.02 3.78
N THR A 186 13.17 28.03 2.98
CA THR A 186 13.03 26.64 3.40
C THR A 186 13.82 25.74 2.48
N ARG A 187 14.64 24.88 3.05
CA ARG A 187 15.19 23.71 2.39
C ARG A 187 14.11 22.63 2.38
N PHE A 188 13.61 22.32 1.20
CA PHE A 188 12.62 21.26 0.97
C PHE A 188 13.30 20.02 0.39
N VAL A 189 13.08 18.88 1.01
CA VAL A 189 13.60 17.58 0.57
C VAL A 189 12.44 16.65 0.25
N ARG A 190 12.46 16.09 -0.96
CA ARG A 190 11.51 15.07 -1.40
C ARG A 190 12.24 13.75 -1.55
N THR A 191 11.81 12.75 -0.80
CA THR A 191 12.29 11.36 -0.91
C THR A 191 11.16 10.48 -1.41
N LEU A 192 11.41 9.75 -2.50
CA LEU A 192 10.52 8.75 -3.06
C LEU A 192 11.21 7.39 -2.99
N ASP A 193 10.68 6.50 -2.18
CA ASP A 193 11.04 5.09 -2.16
C ASP A 193 9.95 4.29 -2.88
N TYR A 194 10.31 3.46 -3.86
CA TYR A 194 9.35 2.66 -4.59
C TYR A 194 9.87 1.30 -4.98
N ARG A 195 8.96 0.35 -5.21
CA ARG A 195 9.27 -0.99 -5.71
C ARG A 195 8.12 -1.55 -6.54
N PHE A 196 8.46 -2.52 -7.38
CA PHE A 196 7.51 -3.35 -8.12
C PHE A 196 7.64 -4.81 -7.68
N ASP A 197 6.53 -5.52 -7.55
CA ASP A 197 6.54 -6.94 -7.13
C ASP A 197 6.93 -7.90 -8.27
N GLY A 198 6.65 -7.57 -9.52
CA GLY A 198 6.93 -8.41 -10.68
C GLY A 198 8.38 -8.37 -11.13
N LEU A 199 9.01 -9.54 -11.39
CA LEU A 199 10.39 -9.62 -11.90
C LEU A 199 10.56 -8.83 -13.21
N GLY A 200 9.62 -8.94 -14.16
CA GLY A 200 9.63 -8.20 -15.41
C GLY A 200 9.61 -6.68 -15.21
N MET A 201 8.76 -6.18 -14.30
CA MET A 201 8.70 -4.76 -13.96
C MET A 201 9.97 -4.28 -13.26
N ARG A 202 10.59 -5.12 -12.42
CA ARG A 202 11.88 -4.79 -11.77
C ARG A 202 12.99 -4.63 -12.78
N ILE A 203 13.07 -5.52 -13.77
CA ILE A 203 14.04 -5.41 -14.87
C ILE A 203 13.78 -4.16 -15.71
N ALA A 204 12.53 -3.92 -16.12
CA ALA A 204 12.14 -2.73 -16.87
C ALA A 204 12.44 -1.44 -16.09
N ASN A 205 12.20 -1.42 -14.79
CA ASN A 205 12.56 -0.29 -13.93
C ASN A 205 14.07 -0.04 -13.92
N HIS A 206 14.87 -1.09 -13.75
CA HIS A 206 16.33 -0.95 -13.70
C HIS A 206 16.91 -0.42 -15.02
N LEU A 207 16.39 -0.89 -16.16
CA LEU A 207 16.94 -0.57 -17.47
C LEU A 207 16.42 0.76 -18.05
N LEU A 208 15.15 1.09 -17.84
CA LEU A 208 14.47 2.16 -18.59
C LEU A 208 13.74 3.18 -17.71
N LEU A 209 12.94 2.71 -16.73
CA LEU A 209 12.00 3.59 -16.03
C LEU A 209 12.67 4.51 -15.02
N LYS A 210 13.66 4.01 -14.28
CA LYS A 210 14.33 4.74 -13.20
C LYS A 210 14.82 6.11 -13.64
N ARG A 211 15.60 6.17 -14.73
CA ARG A 211 16.17 7.44 -15.24
C ARG A 211 15.10 8.43 -15.68
N ARG A 212 13.98 7.93 -16.21
CA ARG A 212 12.89 8.78 -16.68
C ARG A 212 12.12 9.35 -15.49
N ILE A 213 11.73 8.50 -14.53
CA ILE A 213 11.05 8.92 -13.30
C ILE A 213 11.94 9.92 -12.52
N GLU A 214 13.24 9.71 -12.48
CA GLU A 214 14.19 10.60 -11.81
C GLU A 214 14.21 12.00 -12.47
N ARG A 215 14.21 12.10 -13.80
CA ARG A 215 14.14 13.38 -14.51
C ARG A 215 12.79 14.08 -14.26
N GLU A 216 11.68 13.36 -14.36
CA GLU A 216 10.35 13.87 -14.09
C GLU A 216 10.25 14.40 -12.65
N SER A 217 10.81 13.65 -11.69
CA SER A 217 10.89 14.04 -10.29
C SER A 217 11.76 15.31 -10.07
N ALA A 218 12.90 15.41 -10.72
CA ALA A 218 13.75 16.59 -10.63
C ALA A 218 13.07 17.85 -11.22
N THR A 219 12.38 17.70 -12.36
CA THR A 219 11.62 18.79 -12.99
C THR A 219 10.49 19.27 -12.09
N SER A 220 9.81 18.35 -11.39
CA SER A 220 8.73 18.71 -10.47
C SER A 220 9.19 19.60 -9.32
N MET A 221 10.44 19.48 -8.89
CA MET A 221 10.98 20.32 -7.80
C MET A 221 11.10 21.79 -8.19
N LEU A 222 11.51 22.07 -9.42
CA LEU A 222 11.57 23.46 -9.94
C LEU A 222 10.17 24.07 -10.05
N ALA A 223 9.23 23.29 -10.60
CA ALA A 223 7.83 23.74 -10.70
C ALA A 223 7.19 23.94 -9.31
N LEU A 224 7.51 23.07 -8.34
CA LEU A 224 7.06 23.24 -6.95
C LEU A 224 7.54 24.57 -6.37
N ARG A 225 8.83 24.92 -6.53
CA ARG A 225 9.37 26.19 -6.05
C ARG A 225 8.61 27.36 -6.62
N ASP A 226 8.42 27.38 -7.95
CA ASP A 226 7.80 28.49 -8.64
C ASP A 226 6.31 28.63 -8.24
N LYS A 227 5.59 27.54 -8.15
CA LYS A 227 4.16 27.53 -7.74
C LYS A 227 3.96 27.79 -6.26
N ALA A 228 4.78 27.20 -5.39
CA ALA A 228 4.71 27.46 -3.96
C ALA A 228 4.95 28.93 -3.64
N THR A 229 5.77 29.65 -4.41
CA THR A 229 6.02 31.08 -4.25
C THR A 229 4.82 31.95 -4.66
N GLN A 230 4.00 31.49 -5.59
CA GLN A 230 2.81 32.18 -6.09
C GLN A 230 1.54 31.91 -5.28
N TYR A 231 1.52 30.83 -4.52
CA TYR A 231 0.33 30.42 -3.76
C TYR A 231 0.18 31.30 -2.50
N ILE A 232 -0.85 32.14 -2.47
CA ILE A 232 -1.19 33.06 -1.37
C ILE A 232 -2.15 32.39 -0.40
#